data_f83d4ca35b49f625ed47791b99ffc628
#
_entry.id   f83d4ca35b49f625ed47791b99ffc628
#
_cell.length_a   1.000
_cell.length_b   1.000
_cell.length_c   1.000
_cell.angle_alpha   90.00
_cell.angle_beta   90.00
_cell.angle_gamma   90.00
#
_symmetry.space_group_name_H-M   'P 1'
#
loop_
_entity.id
_entity.type
_entity.pdbx_description
1 polymer ?
#
loop_
_entity_poly.entity_id
_entity_poly.type
_entity_poly.pdbx_seq_one_letter_code
_entity_poly.pdbx_strand_id
1 'polypeptide(L)'
;EKNENYLRIPIWKDYCDWSDFGIANSPLKTLNAIRFGEHYSIKAMLEPIGNKFLLEEKNLCCFFSNLNFIRNQYVEIIKKYFKIDGYGSAFDQNILGHNHSNFKKKDIMKNYLINFCPENELYPGWYTEKVPDAFLAGNIALTWADQNIRTDFNKKSFINLNDYRIDELDILFKELKSNDFISKFYKEPLLLDPINIDREILFCKKILSNFN
;
A
#
# COMPACT_ATOMS: atom_id res chain seq x y z
N GLU A 1 -13.44 -6.21 17.02
CA GLU A 1 -13.59 -6.26 18.49
C GLU A 1 -14.46 -5.10 18.94
N LYS A 2 -15.60 -5.44 19.59
CA LYS A 2 -16.54 -4.43 20.13
C LYS A 2 -16.08 -4.00 21.53
N ASN A 3 -14.94 -3.36 21.64
CA ASN A 3 -14.54 -2.73 22.88
C ASN A 3 -14.86 -1.25 22.76
N GLU A 4 -15.80 -0.75 23.54
CA GLU A 4 -16.23 0.65 23.53
C GLU A 4 -15.14 1.64 23.97
N ASN A 5 -14.07 1.14 24.56
CA ASN A 5 -12.95 1.95 25.06
C ASN A 5 -11.74 1.93 24.09
N TYR A 6 -11.83 1.22 23.00
CA TYR A 6 -10.75 1.11 22.03
C TYR A 6 -11.26 1.27 20.61
N LEU A 7 -10.63 2.13 19.84
CA LEU A 7 -10.86 2.28 18.40
C LEU A 7 -9.54 2.17 17.66
N ARG A 8 -9.47 1.23 16.71
CA ARG A 8 -8.37 1.17 15.77
C ARG A 8 -8.61 2.18 14.66
N ILE A 9 -7.67 3.11 14.48
CA ILE A 9 -7.61 4.01 13.33
C ILE A 9 -6.44 3.56 12.45
N PRO A 10 -6.69 3.02 11.26
CA PRO A 10 -5.62 2.62 10.35
C PRO A 10 -4.81 3.83 9.89
N ILE A 11 -3.48 3.73 9.95
CA ILE A 11 -2.56 4.83 9.57
C ILE A 11 -2.80 5.33 8.15
N TRP A 12 -3.14 4.46 7.20
CA TRP A 12 -3.38 4.86 5.82
C TRP A 12 -4.51 5.88 5.65
N LYS A 13 -5.49 5.92 6.58
CA LYS A 13 -6.56 6.91 6.58
C LYS A 13 -6.06 8.34 6.81
N ASP A 14 -4.94 8.50 7.50
CA ASP A 14 -4.32 9.82 7.75
C ASP A 14 -3.77 10.47 6.46
N TYR A 15 -3.59 9.68 5.43
CA TYR A 15 -3.06 10.14 4.13
C TYR A 15 -4.15 10.47 3.10
N CYS A 16 -5.43 10.20 3.42
CA CYS A 16 -6.54 10.44 2.53
C CYS A 16 -6.85 11.93 2.38
N ASP A 17 -7.34 12.29 1.21
CA ASP A 17 -7.97 13.58 0.97
C ASP A 17 -9.41 13.55 1.51
N TRP A 18 -9.64 14.27 2.58
CA TRP A 18 -10.94 14.35 3.26
C TRP A 18 -11.76 15.57 2.83
N SER A 19 -11.25 16.38 1.90
CA SER A 19 -11.93 17.61 1.44
C SER A 19 -13.31 17.32 0.80
N ASP A 20 -13.44 16.20 0.09
CA ASP A 20 -14.70 15.74 -0.49
C ASP A 20 -15.79 15.47 0.58
N PHE A 21 -15.41 15.28 1.83
CA PHE A 21 -16.30 15.06 2.98
C PHE A 21 -16.51 16.32 3.82
N GLY A 22 -16.04 17.49 3.35
CA GLY A 22 -16.10 18.74 4.08
C GLY A 22 -15.17 18.83 5.30
N ILE A 23 -14.20 17.91 5.39
CA ILE A 23 -13.21 17.88 6.45
C ILE A 23 -11.92 18.49 5.90
N ALA A 24 -11.41 19.51 6.60
CA ALA A 24 -10.13 20.09 6.23
C ALA A 24 -9.03 19.04 6.35
N ASN A 25 -8.25 18.85 5.29
CA ASN A 25 -7.05 18.04 5.35
C ASN A 25 -6.12 18.59 6.43
N SER A 26 -5.44 17.70 7.14
CA SER A 26 -4.43 18.11 8.12
C SER A 26 -3.48 19.12 7.48
N PRO A 27 -3.26 20.30 8.08
CA PRO A 27 -2.31 21.28 7.56
C PRO A 27 -0.88 20.74 7.55
N LEU A 28 -0.61 19.75 8.39
CA LEU A 28 0.60 18.95 8.30
C LEU A 28 0.39 17.97 7.15
N LYS A 29 0.89 18.36 5.98
CA LYS A 29 1.15 17.36 4.94
C LYS A 29 1.95 16.26 5.62
N THR A 30 1.31 15.13 5.87
CA THR A 30 2.00 14.03 6.52
C THR A 30 3.25 13.74 5.74
N LEU A 31 4.33 13.40 6.41
CA LEU A 31 5.62 13.13 5.77
C LEU A 31 5.45 12.15 4.60
N ASN A 32 4.46 11.27 4.69
CA ASN A 32 4.18 10.29 3.66
C ASN A 32 3.43 10.86 2.45
N ALA A 33 2.48 11.77 2.63
CA ALA A 33 1.85 12.48 1.51
C ALA A 33 2.89 13.33 0.75
N ILE A 34 3.85 13.92 1.45
CA ILE A 34 4.98 14.62 0.84
C ILE A 34 5.85 13.65 0.03
N ARG A 35 6.17 12.48 0.57
CA ARG A 35 7.00 11.47 -0.09
C ARG A 35 6.29 10.82 -1.27
N PHE A 36 5.02 10.51 -1.14
CA PHE A 36 4.21 9.94 -2.21
C PHE A 36 3.96 10.97 -3.32
N GLY A 37 3.67 12.21 -2.95
CA GLY A 37 3.49 13.35 -3.85
C GLY A 37 2.13 14.00 -3.79
N GLU A 38 1.13 13.34 -3.22
CA GLU A 38 -0.24 13.83 -3.08
C GLU A 38 -0.97 13.16 -1.90
N HIS A 39 -2.12 13.70 -1.50
CA HIS A 39 -3.06 12.97 -0.65
C HIS A 39 -3.77 11.87 -1.45
N TYR A 40 -4.20 10.81 -0.75
CA TYR A 40 -4.91 9.71 -1.41
C TYR A 40 -6.33 10.13 -1.78
N SER A 41 -6.63 10.05 -3.07
CA SER A 41 -8.00 10.19 -3.55
C SER A 41 -8.82 8.96 -3.17
N ILE A 42 -9.79 9.14 -2.26
CA ILE A 42 -10.72 8.07 -1.86
C ILE A 42 -11.51 7.59 -3.07
N LYS A 43 -11.96 8.52 -3.92
CA LYS A 43 -12.65 8.20 -5.17
C LYS A 43 -11.80 7.32 -6.08
N ALA A 44 -10.51 7.62 -6.22
CA ALA A 44 -9.62 6.80 -7.05
C ALA A 44 -9.42 5.40 -6.49
N MET A 45 -9.51 5.21 -5.17
CA MET A 45 -9.45 3.88 -4.56
C MET A 45 -10.73 3.05 -4.71
N LEU A 46 -11.86 3.68 -4.99
CA LEU A 46 -13.15 3.04 -5.28
C LEU A 46 -13.30 2.60 -6.74
N GLU A 47 -12.39 3.06 -7.62
CA GLU A 47 -12.41 2.74 -9.03
C GLU A 47 -11.30 1.74 -9.37
N PRO A 48 -11.53 0.80 -10.30
CA PRO A 48 -10.47 -0.06 -10.81
C PRO A 48 -9.37 0.77 -11.49
N ILE A 49 -8.12 0.33 -11.33
CA ILE A 49 -6.96 1.00 -11.99
C ILE A 49 -7.09 0.93 -13.52
N GLY A 50 -7.75 -0.10 -14.04
CA GLY A 50 -7.89 -0.35 -15.45
C GLY A 50 -6.60 -0.83 -16.12
N ASN A 51 -6.62 -0.95 -17.44
CA ASN A 51 -5.47 -1.42 -18.23
C ASN A 51 -4.38 -0.35 -18.43
N LYS A 52 -4.19 0.56 -17.47
CA LYS A 52 -3.28 1.70 -17.64
C LYS A 52 -1.81 1.28 -17.89
N PHE A 53 -1.46 0.05 -17.57
CA PHE A 53 -0.06 -0.39 -17.59
C PHE A 53 0.07 -1.82 -18.12
N LEU A 54 -0.26 -2.03 -19.38
CA LEU A 54 0.34 -3.15 -20.14
C LEU A 54 1.77 -2.73 -20.49
N LEU A 55 2.64 -2.65 -19.50
CA LEU A 55 4.07 -2.48 -19.75
C LEU A 55 4.58 -3.75 -20.41
N GLU A 56 5.31 -3.59 -21.50
CA GLU A 56 5.96 -4.72 -22.22
C GLU A 56 6.92 -5.46 -21.29
N GLU A 57 7.61 -4.73 -20.42
CA GLU A 57 8.47 -5.30 -19.39
C GLU A 57 7.77 -5.30 -18.03
N LYS A 58 7.63 -6.49 -17.45
CA LYS A 58 7.07 -6.69 -16.11
C LYS A 58 8.13 -6.42 -15.05
N ASN A 59 8.43 -5.14 -14.84
CA ASN A 59 9.41 -4.69 -13.87
C ASN A 59 8.79 -4.60 -12.47
N LEU A 60 9.61 -4.88 -11.47
CA LEU A 60 9.23 -4.83 -10.06
C LEU A 60 10.11 -3.81 -9.34
N CYS A 61 9.49 -2.91 -8.57
CA CYS A 61 10.19 -2.01 -7.67
C CYS A 61 9.91 -2.32 -6.20
N CYS A 62 10.80 -1.85 -5.33
CA CYS A 62 10.58 -1.83 -3.88
C CYS A 62 11.23 -0.62 -3.23
N PHE A 63 10.68 -0.18 -2.09
CA PHE A 63 11.12 1.01 -1.37
C PHE A 63 11.39 0.66 0.09
N PHE A 64 12.66 0.43 0.45
CA PHE A 64 13.03 0.03 1.80
C PHE A 64 14.06 0.96 2.43
N SER A 65 13.79 1.34 3.67
CA SER A 65 14.80 1.97 4.52
C SER A 65 15.70 0.93 5.20
N ASN A 66 15.14 -0.27 5.49
CA ASN A 66 15.82 -1.38 6.12
C ASN A 66 15.47 -2.70 5.41
N LEU A 67 16.48 -3.54 5.18
CA LEU A 67 16.31 -4.92 4.79
C LEU A 67 16.36 -5.79 6.06
N ASN A 68 15.20 -5.98 6.70
CA ASN A 68 15.09 -6.96 7.77
C ASN A 68 15.09 -8.39 7.19
N PHE A 69 15.17 -9.39 8.08
CA PHE A 69 15.29 -10.79 7.71
C PHE A 69 14.20 -11.25 6.72
N ILE A 70 12.94 -10.92 6.97
CA ILE A 70 11.81 -11.32 6.13
C ILE A 70 11.88 -10.67 4.75
N ARG A 71 12.15 -9.36 4.68
CA ARG A 71 12.28 -8.65 3.40
C ARG A 71 13.39 -9.21 2.55
N ASN A 72 14.53 -9.50 3.17
CA ASN A 72 15.67 -10.05 2.47
C ASN A 72 15.36 -11.43 1.89
N GLN A 73 14.68 -12.30 2.64
CA GLN A 73 14.28 -13.62 2.15
C GLN A 73 13.37 -13.51 0.90
N TYR A 74 12.34 -12.67 0.96
CA TYR A 74 11.46 -12.49 -0.21
C TYR A 74 12.17 -11.85 -1.40
N VAL A 75 13.05 -10.88 -1.18
CA VAL A 75 13.86 -10.27 -2.24
C VAL A 75 14.68 -11.35 -2.96
N GLU A 76 15.34 -12.25 -2.22
CA GLU A 76 16.14 -13.33 -2.83
C GLU A 76 15.28 -14.36 -3.60
N ILE A 77 14.05 -14.60 -3.16
CA ILE A 77 13.13 -15.46 -3.91
C ILE A 77 12.63 -14.75 -5.17
N ILE A 78 12.18 -13.50 -5.06
CA ILE A 78 11.61 -12.71 -6.15
C ILE A 78 12.64 -12.47 -7.26
N LYS A 79 13.91 -12.24 -6.93
CA LYS A 79 15.02 -12.06 -7.89
C LYS A 79 15.18 -13.21 -8.87
N LYS A 80 14.72 -14.42 -8.54
CA LYS A 80 14.75 -15.58 -9.44
C LYS A 80 13.77 -15.42 -10.61
N TYR A 81 12.77 -14.55 -10.48
CA TYR A 81 11.68 -14.39 -11.45
C TYR A 81 11.62 -13.01 -12.08
N PHE A 82 12.00 -11.98 -11.35
CA PHE A 82 11.89 -10.58 -11.74
C PHE A 82 13.19 -9.83 -11.48
N LYS A 83 13.49 -8.87 -12.36
CA LYS A 83 14.43 -7.82 -12.05
C LYS A 83 13.79 -6.92 -10.98
N ILE A 84 14.51 -6.65 -9.90
CA ILE A 84 14.06 -5.77 -8.83
C ILE A 84 14.87 -4.48 -8.88
N ASP A 85 14.18 -3.37 -9.01
CA ASP A 85 14.78 -2.04 -8.81
C ASP A 85 14.46 -1.58 -7.38
N GLY A 86 15.50 -1.51 -6.55
CA GLY A 86 15.38 -1.14 -5.14
C GLY A 86 15.66 0.35 -4.91
N TYR A 87 14.81 0.99 -4.10
CA TYR A 87 14.91 2.39 -3.71
C TYR A 87 14.90 2.54 -2.19
N GLY A 88 15.53 3.60 -1.71
CA GLY A 88 15.65 3.88 -0.28
C GLY A 88 17.03 3.55 0.27
N SER A 89 17.21 3.79 1.59
CA SER A 89 18.54 3.68 2.24
C SER A 89 19.06 2.24 2.35
N ALA A 90 18.21 1.24 2.13
CA ALA A 90 18.61 -0.16 2.08
C ALA A 90 19.28 -0.57 0.75
N PHE A 91 19.27 0.33 -0.25
CA PHE A 91 19.86 0.11 -1.57
C PHE A 91 20.83 1.23 -1.91
N ASP A 92 21.82 0.96 -2.74
CA ASP A 92 22.81 1.97 -3.17
C ASP A 92 22.18 3.13 -3.95
N GLN A 93 21.00 2.90 -4.53
CA GLN A 93 20.22 3.96 -5.20
C GLN A 93 19.42 4.77 -4.18
N ASN A 94 20.08 5.64 -3.45
CA ASN A 94 19.45 6.52 -2.47
C ASN A 94 18.76 7.73 -3.14
N ILE A 95 17.90 7.47 -4.13
CA ILE A 95 17.12 8.52 -4.82
C ILE A 95 16.13 9.20 -3.87
N LEU A 96 15.79 8.54 -2.76
CA LEU A 96 14.86 9.03 -1.74
C LEU A 96 15.56 9.43 -0.42
N GLY A 97 16.86 9.81 -0.41
CA GLY A 97 17.55 10.31 0.77
C GLY A 97 16.80 11.48 1.44
N HIS A 98 17.24 11.91 2.61
CA HIS A 98 16.50 12.85 3.48
C HIS A 98 16.19 14.24 2.89
N ASN A 99 16.72 14.57 1.71
CA ASN A 99 16.59 15.88 1.05
C ASN A 99 15.80 15.85 -0.28
N HIS A 100 14.85 14.93 -0.47
CA HIS A 100 14.17 14.79 -1.77
C HIS A 100 12.99 15.71 -1.95
N SER A 101 13.28 16.92 -2.38
CA SER A 101 12.26 17.85 -2.89
C SER A 101 11.81 17.54 -4.33
N ASN A 102 12.58 16.76 -5.10
CA ASN A 102 12.41 16.71 -6.56
C ASN A 102 11.78 15.42 -7.10
N PHE A 103 11.76 14.32 -6.34
CA PHE A 103 11.15 13.06 -6.79
C PHE A 103 10.05 12.62 -5.83
N LYS A 104 8.91 12.35 -6.40
CA LYS A 104 7.79 11.76 -5.66
C LYS A 104 7.80 10.26 -5.87
N LYS A 105 7.55 9.52 -4.81
CA LYS A 105 7.49 8.05 -4.84
C LYS A 105 6.55 7.55 -5.93
N LYS A 106 5.38 8.19 -6.09
CA LYS A 106 4.41 7.92 -7.14
C LYS A 106 5.01 8.03 -8.55
N ASP A 107 5.85 9.06 -8.80
CA ASP A 107 6.44 9.30 -10.12
C ASP A 107 7.42 8.21 -10.53
N ILE A 108 8.07 7.60 -9.56
CA ILE A 108 8.94 6.45 -9.78
C ILE A 108 8.08 5.20 -9.98
N MET A 109 7.15 4.93 -9.06
CA MET A 109 6.34 3.73 -9.03
C MET A 109 5.52 3.53 -10.30
N LYS A 110 4.99 4.61 -10.90
CA LYS A 110 4.17 4.53 -12.13
C LYS A 110 4.88 3.89 -13.35
N ASN A 111 6.20 3.72 -13.29
CA ASN A 111 6.99 3.07 -14.34
C ASN A 111 7.12 1.55 -14.13
N TYR A 112 6.50 1.00 -13.08
CA TYR A 112 6.57 -0.40 -12.72
C TYR A 112 5.19 -1.05 -12.73
N LEU A 113 5.17 -2.34 -13.01
CA LEU A 113 3.95 -3.12 -12.95
C LEU A 113 3.65 -3.58 -11.53
N ILE A 114 4.67 -4.00 -10.81
CA ILE A 114 4.57 -4.60 -9.49
C ILE A 114 5.37 -3.75 -8.49
N ASN A 115 4.80 -3.52 -7.33
CA ASN A 115 5.52 -2.96 -6.19
C ASN A 115 5.57 -4.00 -5.07
N PHE A 116 6.78 -4.48 -4.74
CA PHE A 116 6.99 -5.30 -3.56
C PHE A 116 7.08 -4.39 -2.33
N CYS A 117 6.01 -4.41 -1.53
CA CYS A 117 5.79 -3.47 -0.44
C CYS A 117 5.37 -4.16 0.88
N PRO A 118 6.19 -5.06 1.41
CA PRO A 118 5.90 -5.76 2.67
C PRO A 118 5.89 -4.81 3.85
N GLU A 119 5.06 -5.11 4.85
CA GLU A 119 5.14 -4.44 6.14
C GLU A 119 6.44 -4.76 6.88
N ASN A 120 6.72 -4.01 7.93
CA ASN A 120 7.94 -4.21 8.71
C ASN A 120 7.85 -5.48 9.56
N GLU A 121 6.66 -5.76 10.07
CA GLU A 121 6.34 -6.86 10.97
C GLU A 121 4.90 -7.32 10.75
N LEU A 122 4.59 -8.56 11.13
CA LEU A 122 3.22 -9.05 11.23
C LEU A 122 2.69 -8.76 12.64
N TYR A 123 1.79 -7.81 12.71
CA TYR A 123 1.05 -7.53 13.93
C TYR A 123 -0.45 -7.38 13.61
N PRO A 124 -1.35 -7.96 14.39
CA PRO A 124 -2.80 -7.90 14.11
C PRO A 124 -3.30 -6.48 13.87
N GLY A 125 -3.78 -6.23 12.66
CA GLY A 125 -4.29 -4.92 12.25
C GLY A 125 -3.22 -3.87 11.97
N TRP A 126 -1.94 -4.21 11.95
CA TRP A 126 -0.86 -3.31 11.57
C TRP A 126 -0.56 -3.44 10.08
N TYR A 127 -1.04 -2.48 9.35
CA TYR A 127 -0.69 -2.24 7.95
C TYR A 127 -0.83 -0.75 7.66
N THR A 128 -0.01 -0.26 6.76
CA THR A 128 0.28 1.15 6.62
C THR A 128 -0.11 1.67 5.22
N GLU A 129 0.59 2.65 4.73
CA GLU A 129 0.40 3.30 3.44
C GLU A 129 0.78 2.45 2.22
N LYS A 130 1.45 1.33 2.43
CA LYS A 130 2.19 0.64 1.36
C LYS A 130 1.33 0.09 0.24
N VAL A 131 0.18 -0.52 0.60
CA VAL A 131 -0.76 -1.05 -0.41
C VAL A 131 -1.49 0.09 -1.13
N PRO A 132 -2.03 1.12 -0.45
CA PRO A 132 -2.57 2.31 -1.11
C PRO A 132 -1.58 3.02 -2.02
N ASP A 133 -0.32 3.21 -1.60
CA ASP A 133 0.73 3.81 -2.44
C ASP A 133 0.88 3.03 -3.76
N ALA A 134 1.01 1.70 -3.68
CA ALA A 134 1.17 0.86 -4.84
C ALA A 134 -0.06 0.95 -5.76
N PHE A 135 -1.26 0.82 -5.20
CA PHE A 135 -2.49 0.88 -5.96
C PHE A 135 -2.66 2.23 -6.68
N LEU A 136 -2.52 3.35 -5.96
CA LEU A 136 -2.69 4.69 -6.52
C LEU A 136 -1.59 5.08 -7.53
N ALA A 137 -0.44 4.45 -7.46
CA ALA A 137 0.60 4.57 -8.50
C ALA A 137 0.31 3.70 -9.73
N GLY A 138 -0.69 2.82 -9.68
CA GLY A 138 -1.06 1.91 -10.76
C GLY A 138 -0.32 0.57 -10.73
N ASN A 139 0.30 0.21 -9.62
CA ASN A 139 1.01 -1.06 -9.48
C ASN A 139 0.11 -2.15 -8.88
N ILE A 140 0.45 -3.39 -9.14
CA ILE A 140 0.00 -4.52 -8.33
C ILE A 140 0.81 -4.50 -7.03
N ALA A 141 0.14 -4.30 -5.90
CA ALA A 141 0.81 -4.39 -4.60
C ALA A 141 1.10 -5.86 -4.29
N LEU A 142 2.38 -6.20 -4.17
CA LEU A 142 2.86 -7.48 -3.65
C LEU A 142 3.33 -7.23 -2.22
N THR A 143 2.48 -7.50 -1.24
CA THR A 143 2.74 -7.21 0.17
C THR A 143 2.98 -8.47 1.00
N TRP A 144 3.50 -8.29 2.19
CA TRP A 144 3.50 -9.27 3.29
C TRP A 144 2.98 -8.53 4.52
N ALA A 145 1.73 -8.82 4.89
CA ALA A 145 1.01 -8.10 5.91
C ALA A 145 0.09 -9.05 6.69
N ASP A 146 -0.35 -8.61 7.87
CA ASP A 146 -1.35 -9.32 8.66
C ASP A 146 -2.65 -9.52 7.87
N GLN A 147 -3.34 -10.65 8.10
CA GLN A 147 -4.56 -11.00 7.35
C GLN A 147 -5.71 -10.00 7.55
N ASN A 148 -5.72 -9.22 8.63
CA ASN A 148 -6.72 -8.18 8.85
C ASN A 148 -6.66 -7.04 7.81
N ILE A 149 -5.63 -6.97 6.97
CA ILE A 149 -5.55 -6.04 5.85
C ILE A 149 -6.78 -6.13 4.92
N ARG A 150 -7.41 -7.30 4.86
CA ARG A 150 -8.63 -7.56 4.09
C ARG A 150 -9.89 -6.94 4.70
N THR A 151 -9.79 -6.43 5.92
CA THR A 151 -10.88 -5.69 6.57
C THR A 151 -11.04 -4.31 5.95
N ASP A 152 -9.94 -3.71 5.52
CA ASP A 152 -9.93 -2.37 4.94
C ASP A 152 -9.87 -2.41 3.41
N PHE A 153 -9.18 -3.40 2.81
CA PHE A 153 -8.91 -3.45 1.38
C PHE A 153 -9.49 -4.69 0.70
N ASN A 154 -9.93 -4.51 -0.53
CA ASN A 154 -10.41 -5.60 -1.37
C ASN A 154 -9.27 -6.59 -1.65
N LYS A 155 -9.40 -7.81 -1.13
CA LYS A 155 -8.41 -8.87 -1.28
C LYS A 155 -8.09 -9.27 -2.73
N LYS A 156 -8.91 -8.86 -3.70
CA LYS A 156 -8.71 -9.12 -5.12
C LYS A 156 -7.84 -8.08 -5.82
N SER A 157 -7.58 -6.93 -5.17
CA SER A 157 -6.81 -5.82 -5.74
C SER A 157 -5.31 -5.87 -5.45
N PHE A 158 -4.85 -6.79 -4.59
CA PHE A 158 -3.45 -6.93 -4.20
C PHE A 158 -3.11 -8.40 -3.89
N ILE A 159 -1.83 -8.69 -3.72
CA ILE A 159 -1.32 -10.01 -3.35
C ILE A 159 -0.67 -9.92 -1.98
N ASN A 160 -1.16 -10.71 -1.03
CA ASN A 160 -0.53 -10.83 0.28
C ASN A 160 0.28 -12.14 0.34
N LEU A 161 1.60 -12.03 0.37
CA LEU A 161 2.50 -13.20 0.45
C LEU A 161 2.30 -14.03 1.72
N ASN A 162 1.70 -13.45 2.76
CA ASN A 162 1.32 -14.18 3.98
C ASN A 162 0.18 -15.20 3.75
N ASP A 163 -0.45 -15.18 2.58
CA ASP A 163 -1.50 -16.13 2.20
C ASP A 163 -0.95 -17.40 1.53
N TYR A 164 0.34 -17.38 1.20
CA TYR A 164 0.99 -18.43 0.43
C TYR A 164 2.04 -19.14 1.27
N ARG A 165 2.13 -20.44 1.09
CA ARG A 165 3.26 -21.22 1.59
C ARG A 165 4.47 -20.96 0.69
N ILE A 166 5.66 -21.19 1.22
CA ILE A 166 6.92 -20.94 0.49
C ILE A 166 7.00 -21.78 -0.80
N ASP A 167 6.49 -23.01 -0.77
CA ASP A 167 6.45 -23.92 -1.92
C ASP A 167 5.44 -23.48 -3.02
N GLU A 168 4.47 -22.65 -2.69
CA GLU A 168 3.49 -22.10 -3.63
C GLU A 168 3.98 -20.84 -4.35
N LEU A 169 5.01 -20.18 -3.82
CA LEU A 169 5.53 -18.93 -4.39
C LEU A 169 6.10 -19.09 -5.80
N ASP A 170 6.65 -20.25 -6.12
CA ASP A 170 7.15 -20.55 -7.48
C ASP A 170 6.02 -20.47 -8.51
N ILE A 171 4.86 -21.01 -8.19
CA ILE A 171 3.68 -20.97 -9.05
C ILE A 171 3.18 -19.54 -9.17
N LEU A 172 3.00 -18.85 -8.05
CA LEU A 172 2.55 -17.46 -8.01
C LEU A 172 3.42 -16.54 -8.89
N PHE A 173 4.75 -16.63 -8.75
CA PHE A 173 5.65 -15.75 -9.50
C PHE A 173 5.71 -16.09 -11.01
N LYS A 174 5.45 -17.34 -11.37
CA LYS A 174 5.26 -17.71 -12.78
C LYS A 174 3.94 -17.15 -13.34
N GLU A 175 2.86 -17.23 -12.57
CA GLU A 175 1.56 -16.67 -12.96
C GLU A 175 1.62 -15.14 -13.11
N LEU A 176 2.36 -14.44 -12.26
CA LEU A 176 2.59 -12.99 -12.35
C LEU A 176 3.27 -12.53 -13.66
N LYS A 177 3.83 -13.46 -14.44
CA LYS A 177 4.31 -13.18 -15.80
C LYS A 177 3.21 -13.23 -16.86
N SER A 178 2.03 -13.77 -16.53
CA SER A 178 0.91 -13.88 -17.46
C SER A 178 0.04 -12.62 -17.44
N ASN A 179 -0.28 -12.09 -18.62
CA ASN A 179 -1.18 -10.95 -18.76
C ASN A 179 -2.59 -11.27 -18.25
N ASP A 180 -3.07 -12.50 -18.47
CA ASP A 180 -4.38 -12.94 -18.01
C ASP A 180 -4.48 -12.95 -16.49
N PHE A 181 -3.42 -13.39 -15.81
CA PHE A 181 -3.37 -13.36 -14.35
C PHE A 181 -3.35 -11.92 -13.82
N ILE A 182 -2.50 -11.07 -14.39
CA ILE A 182 -2.34 -9.66 -14.02
C ILE A 182 -3.63 -8.88 -14.26
N SER A 183 -4.34 -9.15 -15.36
CA SER A 183 -5.57 -8.43 -15.71
C SER A 183 -6.68 -8.54 -14.65
N LYS A 184 -6.64 -9.57 -13.81
CA LYS A 184 -7.60 -9.75 -12.71
C LYS A 184 -7.49 -8.63 -11.68
N PHE A 185 -6.27 -8.17 -11.40
CA PHE A 185 -6.05 -7.10 -10.41
C PHE A 185 -6.49 -5.73 -10.90
N TYR A 186 -6.32 -5.44 -12.19
CA TYR A 186 -6.70 -4.15 -12.78
C TYR A 186 -8.21 -3.90 -12.88
N LYS A 187 -9.02 -4.95 -12.74
CA LYS A 187 -10.48 -4.88 -12.75
C LYS A 187 -11.08 -4.62 -11.38
N GLU A 188 -10.27 -4.66 -10.34
CA GLU A 188 -10.72 -4.60 -8.96
C GLU A 188 -10.35 -3.25 -8.33
N PRO A 189 -11.28 -2.56 -7.66
CA PRO A 189 -10.98 -1.38 -6.86
C PRO A 189 -10.28 -1.79 -5.56
N LEU A 190 -9.53 -0.86 -4.98
CA LEU A 190 -8.89 -1.11 -3.67
C LEU A 190 -9.91 -1.10 -2.53
N LEU A 191 -10.90 -0.23 -2.59
CA LEU A 191 -12.00 -0.14 -1.63
C LEU A 191 -13.29 -0.62 -2.29
N LEU A 192 -14.06 -1.44 -1.57
CA LEU A 192 -15.36 -1.91 -2.05
C LEU A 192 -16.49 -0.93 -1.74
N ASP A 193 -16.34 -0.18 -0.65
CA ASP A 193 -17.32 0.79 -0.17
C ASP A 193 -16.63 2.11 0.17
N PRO A 194 -17.36 3.24 0.10
CA PRO A 194 -16.86 4.52 0.58
C PRO A 194 -16.43 4.42 2.05
N ILE A 195 -15.36 5.14 2.38
CA ILE A 195 -14.85 5.17 3.76
C ILE A 195 -15.90 5.85 4.65
N ASN A 196 -16.34 5.15 5.70
CA ASN A 196 -17.16 5.72 6.75
C ASN A 196 -16.27 6.01 7.97
N ILE A 197 -16.31 7.24 8.46
CA ILE A 197 -15.57 7.72 9.63
C ILE A 197 -16.49 8.11 10.80
N ASP A 198 -17.79 7.83 10.72
CA ASP A 198 -18.74 8.21 11.79
C ASP A 198 -18.36 7.60 13.12
N ARG A 199 -17.86 6.37 13.12
CA ARG A 199 -17.38 5.68 14.32
C ARG A 199 -16.20 6.39 14.95
N GLU A 200 -15.24 6.82 14.15
CA GLU A 200 -14.07 7.57 14.56
C GLU A 200 -14.49 8.94 15.15
N ILE A 201 -15.39 9.64 14.47
CA ILE A 201 -15.94 10.92 14.95
C ILE A 201 -16.67 10.76 16.28
N LEU A 202 -17.54 9.75 16.40
CA LEU A 202 -18.27 9.47 17.64
C LEU A 202 -17.34 9.13 18.80
N PHE A 203 -16.31 8.34 18.54
CA PHE A 203 -15.31 7.98 19.53
C PHE A 203 -14.52 9.21 20.02
N CYS A 204 -14.06 10.06 19.11
CA CYS A 204 -13.40 11.31 19.47
C CYS A 204 -14.30 12.24 20.28
N LYS A 205 -15.58 12.38 19.91
CA LYS A 205 -16.56 13.17 20.68
C LYS A 205 -16.76 12.63 22.09
N LYS A 206 -16.84 11.30 22.25
CA LYS A 206 -16.94 10.65 23.57
C LYS A 206 -15.72 10.94 24.45
N ILE A 207 -14.51 10.88 23.89
CA ILE A 207 -13.29 11.22 24.62
C ILE A 207 -13.34 12.68 25.07
N LEU A 208 -13.61 13.61 24.15
CA LEU A 208 -13.61 15.04 24.44
C LEU A 208 -14.67 15.44 25.49
N SER A 209 -15.82 14.77 25.50
CA SER A 209 -16.87 15.02 26.51
C SER A 209 -16.48 14.62 27.95
N ASN A 210 -15.48 13.76 28.10
CA ASN A 210 -14.98 13.36 29.42
C ASN A 210 -13.98 14.36 30.02
N PHE A 211 -13.57 15.36 29.26
CA PHE A 211 -12.65 16.42 29.72
C PHE A 211 -13.35 17.76 30.01
N ASN A 212 -14.68 17.84 29.80
CA ASN A 212 -15.54 18.97 30.16
C ASN A 212 -16.38 18.61 31.40
#